data_7be93e676df667ad6ceafffbb9e938bf
#
_entry.id   7be93e676df667ad6ceafffbb9e938bf
#
_cell.length_a   1.000
_cell.length_b   1.000
_cell.length_c   1.000
_cell.angle_alpha   90.00
_cell.angle_beta   90.00
_cell.angle_gamma   90.00
#
_symmetry.space_group_name_H-M   'P 1'
#
loop_
_entity.id
_entity.type
_entity.pdbx_description
1 polymer ?
#
loop_
_entity_poly.entity_id
_entity_poly.type
_entity_poly.pdbx_seq_one_letter_code
_entity_poly.pdbx_strand_id
1 'polypeptide(L)'
;DLRVLRYIPFEDIHMKALGFYCTNYEKTFDFLQHMNPAHVTPKVAREIFALEPELFYNLPAHAKNEEMCRRAVGHDGSYLQYVPEKWKTPELCMEAIRRSPYAIAHLPESMKSPDLYMSLVRENPQNLKGVPREARTPEMSREAFERTYGKDKTDFSVISALSDPALVLQVFREQDDPQKIHRLMSVLHLNRRLVTEEVALEAVRKDAGVLYDIPQTAITPLVADTAVRGDPRMIQWV
;
A
#
# COMPACT_ATOMS: atom_id res chain seq x y z
N ASP A 1 11.57 -2.35 37.21
CA ASP A 1 11.05 -3.37 36.28
C ASP A 1 9.74 -2.83 35.63
N LEU A 2 9.75 -2.60 34.34
CA LEU A 2 8.60 -2.04 33.60
C LEU A 2 7.35 -2.93 33.62
N ARG A 3 7.51 -4.24 33.87
CA ARG A 3 6.39 -5.19 33.95
C ARG A 3 5.36 -4.85 35.02
N VAL A 4 5.76 -4.08 36.06
CA VAL A 4 4.82 -3.63 37.09
C VAL A 4 3.85 -2.55 36.57
N LEU A 5 4.19 -1.81 35.52
CA LEU A 5 3.35 -0.75 34.94
C LEU A 5 1.98 -1.28 34.50
N ARG A 6 1.90 -2.56 34.12
CA ARG A 6 0.63 -3.20 33.71
C ARG A 6 -0.42 -3.19 34.81
N TYR A 7 0.01 -3.21 36.05
CA TYR A 7 -0.84 -3.32 37.26
C TYR A 7 -1.06 -1.99 37.98
N ILE A 8 -0.39 -0.93 37.53
CA ILE A 8 -0.45 0.39 38.17
C ILE A 8 -1.42 1.28 37.39
N PRO A 9 -2.59 1.65 37.98
CA PRO A 9 -3.57 2.50 37.28
C PRO A 9 -3.30 3.99 37.44
N PHE A 10 -2.15 4.41 38.01
CA PHE A 10 -1.89 5.81 38.35
C PHE A 10 -1.11 6.54 37.23
N GLU A 11 -1.76 7.49 36.57
CA GLU A 11 -1.20 8.31 35.49
C GLU A 11 0.11 9.01 35.89
N ASP A 12 0.18 9.57 37.12
CA ASP A 12 1.36 10.29 37.56
C ASP A 12 2.61 9.39 37.66
N ILE A 13 2.42 8.10 37.97
CA ILE A 13 3.51 7.13 37.99
C ILE A 13 3.98 6.83 36.56
N HIS A 14 3.03 6.67 35.61
CA HIS A 14 3.36 6.48 34.22
C HIS A 14 4.11 7.69 33.65
N MET A 15 3.68 8.89 33.97
CA MET A 15 4.33 10.13 33.54
C MET A 15 5.77 10.26 34.06
N LYS A 16 5.99 9.94 35.34
CA LYS A 16 7.33 9.91 35.91
C LYS A 16 8.22 8.84 35.29
N ALA A 17 7.71 7.62 35.12
CA ALA A 17 8.43 6.53 34.50
C ALA A 17 8.80 6.85 33.03
N LEU A 18 7.89 7.47 32.27
CA LEU A 18 8.09 7.93 30.90
C LEU A 18 9.25 8.93 30.85
N GLY A 19 9.25 9.95 31.70
CA GLY A 19 10.31 10.96 31.74
C GLY A 19 11.69 10.40 32.11
N PHE A 20 11.73 9.34 32.92
CA PHE A 20 13.00 8.72 33.32
C PHE A 20 13.52 7.69 32.32
N TYR A 21 12.62 6.92 31.70
CA TYR A 21 12.99 5.73 30.94
C TYR A 21 13.04 5.97 29.43
N CYS A 22 12.08 6.75 28.92
CA CYS A 22 11.90 6.93 27.48
C CYS A 22 12.87 7.97 26.93
N THR A 23 14.05 7.54 26.49
CA THR A 23 15.11 8.40 25.93
C THR A 23 15.33 8.19 24.43
N ASN A 24 14.68 7.21 23.83
CA ASN A 24 14.71 6.87 22.41
C ASN A 24 13.51 5.99 22.04
N TYR A 25 13.32 5.73 20.72
CA TYR A 25 12.22 4.92 20.20
C TYR A 25 12.10 3.55 20.88
N GLU A 26 13.19 2.79 20.98
CA GLU A 26 13.17 1.42 21.55
C GLU A 26 12.65 1.41 22.99
N LYS A 27 13.12 2.31 23.83
CA LYS A 27 12.68 2.42 25.22
C LYS A 27 11.24 2.94 25.33
N THR A 28 10.82 3.86 24.49
CA THR A 28 9.46 4.37 24.48
C THR A 28 8.49 3.28 24.01
N PHE A 29 8.88 2.51 23.00
CA PHE A 29 8.12 1.35 22.53
C PHE A 29 8.02 0.27 23.61
N ASP A 30 9.14 -0.10 24.26
CA ASP A 30 9.18 -1.08 25.34
C ASP A 30 8.31 -0.64 26.53
N PHE A 31 8.38 0.63 26.90
CA PHE A 31 7.51 1.22 27.91
C PHE A 31 6.02 1.03 27.56
N LEU A 32 5.63 1.36 26.34
CA LEU A 32 4.24 1.24 25.88
C LEU A 32 3.78 -0.23 25.86
N GLN A 33 4.64 -1.16 25.45
CA GLN A 33 4.36 -2.61 25.44
C GLN A 33 4.08 -3.18 26.84
N HIS A 34 4.71 -2.63 27.88
CA HIS A 34 4.54 -3.08 29.26
C HIS A 34 3.34 -2.43 29.96
N MET A 35 2.75 -1.38 29.37
CA MET A 35 1.53 -0.77 29.92
C MET A 35 0.30 -1.64 29.65
N ASN A 36 -0.67 -1.58 30.57
CA ASN A 36 -2.02 -2.00 30.24
C ASN A 36 -2.63 -0.94 29.30
N PRO A 37 -3.10 -1.30 28.10
CA PRO A 37 -3.71 -0.34 27.18
C PRO A 37 -4.82 0.52 27.81
N ALA A 38 -5.59 -0.04 28.75
CA ALA A 38 -6.64 0.69 29.46
C ALA A 38 -6.11 1.82 30.35
N HIS A 39 -4.84 1.76 30.75
CA HIS A 39 -4.19 2.78 31.58
C HIS A 39 -3.46 3.85 30.75
N VAL A 40 -3.40 3.71 29.44
CA VAL A 40 -2.85 4.74 28.54
C VAL A 40 -3.87 5.86 28.42
N THR A 41 -3.74 6.87 29.28
CA THR A 41 -4.63 8.04 29.26
C THR A 41 -4.29 8.95 28.08
N PRO A 42 -5.18 9.88 27.67
CA PRO A 42 -4.88 10.88 26.64
C PRO A 42 -3.64 11.74 26.94
N LYS A 43 -3.33 11.96 28.20
CA LYS A 43 -2.12 12.70 28.62
C LYS A 43 -0.87 11.90 28.39
N VAL A 44 -0.83 10.63 28.82
CA VAL A 44 0.28 9.69 28.59
C VAL A 44 0.49 9.50 27.08
N ALA A 45 -0.59 9.28 26.32
CA ALA A 45 -0.51 9.12 24.87
C ALA A 45 0.07 10.35 24.17
N ARG A 46 -0.27 11.56 24.63
CA ARG A 46 0.27 12.82 24.08
C ARG A 46 1.77 12.92 24.29
N GLU A 47 2.26 12.57 25.46
CA GLU A 47 3.70 12.62 25.75
C GLU A 47 4.46 11.56 24.94
N ILE A 48 3.93 10.32 24.85
CA ILE A 48 4.52 9.29 23.97
C ILE A 48 4.57 9.77 22.51
N PHE A 49 3.48 10.34 22.02
CA PHE A 49 3.41 10.86 20.64
C PHE A 49 4.32 12.08 20.43
N ALA A 50 4.55 12.88 21.46
CA ALA A 50 5.48 14.01 21.40
C ALA A 50 6.94 13.56 21.32
N LEU A 51 7.28 12.48 22.01
CA LEU A 51 8.62 11.87 21.98
C LEU A 51 8.85 11.12 20.67
N GLU A 52 7.91 10.25 20.30
CA GLU A 52 8.03 9.34 19.16
C GLU A 52 6.72 9.30 18.36
N PRO A 53 6.52 10.21 17.39
CA PRO A 53 5.30 10.26 16.58
C PRO A 53 4.99 8.96 15.84
N GLU A 54 6.02 8.19 15.50
CA GLU A 54 5.89 6.90 14.82
C GLU A 54 5.12 5.88 15.65
N LEU A 55 5.11 6.01 17.00
CA LEU A 55 4.34 5.13 17.86
C LEU A 55 2.83 5.38 17.84
N PHE A 56 2.35 6.32 17.03
CA PHE A 56 0.92 6.59 16.90
C PHE A 56 0.09 5.33 16.61
N TYR A 57 0.61 4.39 15.81
CA TYR A 57 -0.11 3.16 15.49
C TYR A 57 -0.30 2.23 16.70
N ASN A 58 0.60 2.28 17.68
CA ASN A 58 0.54 1.47 18.91
C ASN A 58 -0.38 2.07 19.97
N LEU A 59 -0.70 3.37 19.90
CA LEU A 59 -1.56 4.00 20.90
C LEU A 59 -2.99 3.48 20.81
N PRO A 60 -3.66 3.23 21.96
CA PRO A 60 -5.05 2.78 21.97
C PRO A 60 -5.99 3.88 21.47
N ALA A 61 -7.08 3.48 20.80
CA ALA A 61 -8.02 4.40 20.14
C ALA A 61 -8.65 5.42 21.10
N HIS A 62 -8.93 5.01 22.34
CA HIS A 62 -9.55 5.90 23.34
C HIS A 62 -8.61 7.02 23.83
N ALA A 63 -7.29 6.81 23.74
CA ALA A 63 -6.28 7.78 24.17
C ALA A 63 -5.88 8.76 23.03
N LYS A 64 -6.28 8.50 21.79
CA LYS A 64 -6.05 9.40 20.66
C LYS A 64 -7.03 10.56 20.65
N ASN A 65 -6.56 11.75 20.30
CA ASN A 65 -7.38 12.94 20.09
C ASN A 65 -7.25 13.45 18.65
N GLU A 66 -8.08 14.42 18.28
CA GLU A 66 -8.13 14.99 16.93
C GLU A 66 -6.79 15.57 16.48
N GLU A 67 -6.12 16.34 17.35
CA GLU A 67 -4.84 16.97 17.02
C GLU A 67 -3.76 15.93 16.72
N MET A 68 -3.65 14.89 17.54
CA MET A 68 -2.71 13.78 17.31
C MET A 68 -3.01 13.08 15.98
N CYS A 69 -4.29 12.82 15.68
CA CYS A 69 -4.71 12.20 14.42
C CYS A 69 -4.32 13.09 13.23
N ARG A 70 -4.58 14.40 13.31
CA ARG A 70 -4.22 15.36 12.25
C ARG A 70 -2.71 15.42 12.04
N ARG A 71 -1.92 15.51 13.11
CA ARG A 71 -0.46 15.53 13.01
C ARG A 71 0.10 14.22 12.47
N ALA A 72 -0.42 13.07 12.90
CA ALA A 72 0.00 11.76 12.40
C ALA A 72 -0.28 11.63 10.90
N VAL A 73 -1.49 11.94 10.44
CA VAL A 73 -1.86 11.95 9.02
C VAL A 73 -1.04 12.97 8.25
N GLY A 74 -0.75 14.14 8.85
CA GLY A 74 0.12 15.16 8.29
C GLY A 74 1.56 14.70 8.08
N HIS A 75 2.05 13.76 8.88
CA HIS A 75 3.35 13.12 8.70
C HIS A 75 3.31 12.04 7.61
N ASP A 76 2.35 11.11 7.69
CA ASP A 76 2.12 10.06 6.70
C ASP A 76 0.62 9.77 6.57
N GLY A 77 0.06 9.95 5.36
CA GLY A 77 -1.36 9.70 5.07
C GLY A 77 -1.79 8.26 5.34
N SER A 78 -0.87 7.29 5.30
CA SER A 78 -1.18 5.89 5.61
C SER A 78 -1.62 5.70 7.07
N TYR A 79 -1.30 6.62 7.98
CA TYR A 79 -1.76 6.59 9.36
C TYR A 79 -3.27 6.76 9.52
N LEU A 80 -4.01 7.10 8.45
CA LEU A 80 -5.48 7.11 8.49
C LEU A 80 -6.06 5.76 8.96
N GLN A 81 -5.40 4.64 8.69
CA GLN A 81 -5.82 3.32 9.16
C GLN A 81 -5.88 3.19 10.70
N TYR A 82 -5.08 3.98 11.42
CA TYR A 82 -4.99 3.97 12.88
C TYR A 82 -5.79 5.10 13.54
N VAL A 83 -6.43 5.95 12.74
CA VAL A 83 -7.30 7.02 13.22
C VAL A 83 -8.65 6.41 13.62
N PRO A 84 -9.14 6.67 14.87
CA PRO A 84 -10.48 6.27 15.27
C PRO A 84 -11.56 6.87 14.35
N GLU A 85 -12.63 6.13 14.06
CA GLU A 85 -13.70 6.54 13.14
C GLU A 85 -14.28 7.94 13.47
N LYS A 86 -14.45 8.24 14.74
CA LYS A 86 -14.97 9.54 15.21
C LYS A 86 -14.11 10.75 14.79
N TRP A 87 -12.83 10.53 14.44
CA TRP A 87 -11.89 11.58 14.01
C TRP A 87 -11.61 11.56 12.51
N LYS A 88 -12.17 10.60 11.77
CA LYS A 88 -12.06 10.53 10.30
C LYS A 88 -13.02 11.51 9.62
N THR A 89 -12.75 12.80 9.77
CA THR A 89 -13.53 13.82 9.04
C THR A 89 -13.23 13.78 7.55
N PRO A 90 -14.14 14.25 6.66
CA PRO A 90 -13.88 14.34 5.23
C PRO A 90 -12.58 15.08 4.90
N GLU A 91 -12.30 16.18 5.61
CA GLU A 91 -11.11 17.01 5.41
C GLU A 91 -9.84 16.23 5.73
N LEU A 92 -9.82 15.51 6.87
CA LEU A 92 -8.69 14.70 7.28
C LEU A 92 -8.46 13.52 6.32
N CYS A 93 -9.55 12.90 5.86
CA CYS A 93 -9.48 11.82 4.87
C CYS A 93 -8.89 12.31 3.55
N MET A 94 -9.32 13.47 3.06
CA MET A 94 -8.79 14.06 1.83
C MET A 94 -7.33 14.50 1.98
N GLU A 95 -6.94 15.00 3.16
CA GLU A 95 -5.53 15.29 3.45
C GLU A 95 -4.68 14.01 3.43
N ALA A 96 -5.16 12.93 4.04
CA ALA A 96 -4.50 11.62 4.03
C ALA A 96 -4.28 11.12 2.60
N ILE A 97 -5.29 11.20 1.74
CA ILE A 97 -5.22 10.74 0.33
C ILE A 97 -4.18 11.55 -0.46
N ARG A 98 -4.14 12.87 -0.28
CA ARG A 98 -3.12 13.71 -0.95
C ARG A 98 -1.69 13.30 -0.59
N ARG A 99 -1.46 12.77 0.61
CA ARG A 99 -0.15 12.32 1.07
C ARG A 99 0.15 10.87 0.70
N SER A 100 -0.87 10.01 0.73
CA SER A 100 -0.73 8.59 0.43
C SER A 100 -1.99 8.04 -0.23
N PRO A 101 -1.91 7.56 -1.48
CA PRO A 101 -3.03 6.90 -2.15
C PRO A 101 -3.61 5.73 -1.33
N TYR A 102 -2.79 5.05 -0.54
CA TYR A 102 -3.24 3.91 0.27
C TYR A 102 -4.25 4.29 1.37
N ALA A 103 -4.34 5.57 1.74
CA ALA A 103 -5.36 6.06 2.67
C ALA A 103 -6.80 5.82 2.18
N ILE A 104 -7.02 5.72 0.85
CA ILE A 104 -8.33 5.46 0.24
C ILE A 104 -8.97 4.17 0.78
N ALA A 105 -8.17 3.13 1.02
CA ALA A 105 -8.68 1.87 1.57
C ALA A 105 -9.27 2.00 2.99
N HIS A 106 -8.86 3.03 3.71
CA HIS A 106 -9.20 3.27 5.12
C HIS A 106 -10.23 4.39 5.33
N LEU A 107 -10.89 4.82 4.25
CA LEU A 107 -11.99 5.77 4.32
C LEU A 107 -13.18 5.18 5.11
N PRO A 108 -13.95 6.00 5.83
CA PRO A 108 -15.24 5.60 6.38
C PRO A 108 -16.19 5.07 5.29
N GLU A 109 -17.02 4.09 5.63
CA GLU A 109 -17.97 3.51 4.67
C GLU A 109 -18.91 4.56 4.06
N SER A 110 -19.28 5.59 4.84
CA SER A 110 -20.12 6.70 4.36
C SER A 110 -19.49 7.54 3.25
N MET A 111 -18.16 7.49 3.10
CA MET A 111 -17.44 8.21 2.04
C MET A 111 -17.14 7.33 0.83
N LYS A 112 -17.17 6.01 0.97
CA LYS A 112 -16.84 5.09 -0.12
C LYS A 112 -17.93 5.08 -1.18
N SER A 113 -17.60 5.52 -2.39
CA SER A 113 -18.50 5.46 -3.55
C SER A 113 -17.70 5.34 -4.85
N PRO A 114 -18.26 4.72 -5.90
CA PRO A 114 -17.63 4.67 -7.21
C PRO A 114 -17.31 6.06 -7.78
N ASP A 115 -18.18 7.03 -7.53
CA ASP A 115 -18.00 8.42 -8.01
C ASP A 115 -16.81 9.09 -7.31
N LEU A 116 -16.67 8.92 -5.99
CA LEU A 116 -15.51 9.42 -5.27
C LEU A 116 -14.22 8.77 -5.80
N TYR A 117 -14.20 7.44 -5.95
CA TYR A 117 -13.02 6.76 -6.45
C TYR A 117 -12.63 7.23 -7.85
N MET A 118 -13.59 7.38 -8.76
CA MET A 118 -13.34 7.90 -10.10
C MET A 118 -12.80 9.34 -10.05
N SER A 119 -13.37 10.21 -9.20
CA SER A 119 -12.89 11.59 -9.06
C SER A 119 -11.45 11.64 -8.54
N LEU A 120 -11.11 10.81 -7.56
CA LEU A 120 -9.75 10.68 -7.00
C LEU A 120 -8.74 10.17 -8.05
N VAL A 121 -9.13 9.19 -8.87
CA VAL A 121 -8.29 8.68 -9.97
C VAL A 121 -8.08 9.75 -11.04
N ARG A 122 -9.11 10.54 -11.35
CA ARG A 122 -8.98 11.70 -12.27
C ARG A 122 -8.11 12.80 -11.69
N GLU A 123 -8.16 13.05 -10.40
CA GLU A 123 -7.27 14.03 -9.75
C GLU A 123 -5.81 13.55 -9.80
N ASN A 124 -5.55 12.32 -9.37
CA ASN A 124 -4.24 11.70 -9.41
C ASN A 124 -4.35 10.20 -9.80
N PRO A 125 -3.82 9.78 -10.97
CA PRO A 125 -3.85 8.39 -11.42
C PRO A 125 -3.27 7.38 -10.40
N GLN A 126 -2.31 7.81 -9.58
CA GLN A 126 -1.72 6.95 -8.54
C GLN A 126 -2.74 6.53 -7.46
N ASN A 127 -3.84 7.27 -7.32
CA ASN A 127 -4.92 6.95 -6.41
C ASN A 127 -5.59 5.60 -6.72
N LEU A 128 -5.48 5.11 -7.96
CA LEU A 128 -5.96 3.78 -8.33
C LEU A 128 -5.35 2.69 -7.42
N LYS A 129 -4.11 2.86 -6.94
CA LYS A 129 -3.45 1.90 -6.05
C LYS A 129 -4.16 1.74 -4.70
N GLY A 130 -4.77 2.82 -4.21
CA GLY A 130 -5.49 2.84 -2.93
C GLY A 130 -6.93 2.38 -3.05
N VAL A 131 -7.54 2.42 -4.24
CA VAL A 131 -8.90 1.91 -4.44
C VAL A 131 -8.93 0.41 -4.16
N PRO A 132 -9.86 -0.09 -3.33
CA PRO A 132 -10.03 -1.54 -3.12
C PRO A 132 -10.22 -2.29 -4.44
N ARG A 133 -9.62 -3.46 -4.56
CA ARG A 133 -9.62 -4.21 -5.85
C ARG A 133 -11.02 -4.46 -6.39
N GLU A 134 -11.96 -4.74 -5.49
CA GLU A 134 -13.35 -5.04 -5.79
C GLU A 134 -14.10 -3.81 -6.32
N ALA A 135 -13.63 -2.62 -6.01
CA ALA A 135 -14.22 -1.34 -6.42
C ALA A 135 -13.55 -0.74 -7.67
N ARG A 136 -12.46 -1.35 -8.16
CA ARG A 136 -11.78 -0.87 -9.38
C ARG A 136 -12.58 -1.23 -10.61
N THR A 137 -13.03 -0.22 -11.34
CA THR A 137 -13.72 -0.43 -12.62
C THR A 137 -12.74 -0.41 -13.79
N PRO A 138 -13.12 -1.00 -14.95
CA PRO A 138 -12.33 -0.89 -16.18
C PRO A 138 -12.10 0.57 -16.60
N GLU A 139 -13.08 1.45 -16.37
CA GLU A 139 -12.99 2.87 -16.68
C GLU A 139 -11.93 3.57 -15.83
N MET A 140 -11.88 3.29 -14.50
CA MET A 140 -10.84 3.83 -13.61
C MET A 140 -9.44 3.36 -14.06
N SER A 141 -9.33 2.09 -14.45
CA SER A 141 -8.08 1.51 -14.94
C SER A 141 -7.62 2.18 -16.23
N ARG A 142 -8.53 2.41 -17.17
CA ARG A 142 -8.26 3.10 -18.44
C ARG A 142 -7.85 4.54 -18.22
N GLU A 143 -8.60 5.28 -17.40
CA GLU A 143 -8.28 6.67 -17.05
C GLU A 143 -6.86 6.80 -16.46
N ALA A 144 -6.53 5.95 -15.47
CA ALA A 144 -5.21 5.95 -14.88
C ALA A 144 -4.11 5.58 -15.88
N PHE A 145 -4.36 4.57 -16.72
CA PHE A 145 -3.43 4.10 -17.74
C PHE A 145 -3.13 5.18 -18.79
N GLU A 146 -4.15 5.82 -19.34
CA GLU A 146 -3.98 6.86 -20.36
C GLU A 146 -3.23 8.08 -19.84
N ARG A 147 -3.41 8.41 -18.56
CA ARG A 147 -2.77 9.56 -17.93
C ARG A 147 -1.36 9.31 -17.40
N THR A 148 -0.95 8.05 -17.33
CA THR A 148 0.42 7.62 -16.96
C THR A 148 1.13 7.05 -18.18
N TYR A 149 1.07 5.75 -18.40
CA TYR A 149 1.70 5.06 -19.52
C TYR A 149 1.29 5.62 -20.89
N GLY A 150 0.05 6.04 -21.05
CA GLY A 150 -0.44 6.68 -22.30
C GLY A 150 0.35 7.93 -22.66
N LYS A 151 0.79 8.71 -21.68
CA LYS A 151 1.61 9.92 -21.87
C LYS A 151 3.11 9.62 -21.87
N ASP A 152 3.57 8.75 -20.98
CA ASP A 152 4.96 8.36 -20.87
C ASP A 152 5.08 6.82 -20.87
N LYS A 153 5.56 6.28 -22.00
CA LYS A 153 5.73 4.83 -22.23
C LYS A 153 6.75 4.16 -21.28
N THR A 154 7.34 4.91 -20.36
CA THR A 154 8.24 4.39 -19.30
C THR A 154 7.59 4.42 -17.93
N ASP A 155 6.41 5.05 -17.78
CA ASP A 155 5.68 5.10 -16.50
C ASP A 155 4.82 3.84 -16.29
N PHE A 156 5.37 2.87 -15.59
CA PHE A 156 4.68 1.63 -15.18
C PHE A 156 4.01 1.72 -13.81
N SER A 157 3.92 2.91 -13.25
CA SER A 157 3.55 3.13 -11.86
C SER A 157 2.17 2.61 -11.47
N VAL A 158 1.20 2.59 -12.38
CA VAL A 158 -0.18 2.11 -12.11
C VAL A 158 -0.45 0.69 -12.61
N ILE A 159 0.47 0.07 -13.33
CA ILE A 159 0.24 -1.21 -14.03
C ILE A 159 -0.23 -2.31 -13.07
N SER A 160 0.37 -2.43 -11.90
CA SER A 160 -0.04 -3.45 -10.89
C SER A 160 -1.42 -3.20 -10.29
N ALA A 161 -1.95 -1.98 -10.43
CA ALA A 161 -3.26 -1.59 -9.90
C ALA A 161 -4.39 -1.73 -10.94
N LEU A 162 -4.08 -1.98 -12.22
CA LEU A 162 -5.09 -2.17 -13.25
C LEU A 162 -6.00 -3.36 -12.93
N SER A 163 -7.20 -3.35 -13.47
CA SER A 163 -8.16 -4.46 -13.43
C SER A 163 -8.36 -5.14 -14.79
N ASP A 164 -7.82 -4.56 -15.87
CA ASP A 164 -7.99 -5.02 -17.25
C ASP A 164 -6.67 -5.57 -17.81
N PRO A 165 -6.56 -6.90 -18.05
CA PRO A 165 -5.38 -7.51 -18.66
C PRO A 165 -5.08 -7.00 -20.08
N ALA A 166 -6.09 -6.51 -20.84
CA ALA A 166 -5.88 -6.00 -22.18
C ALA A 166 -4.96 -4.78 -22.20
N LEU A 167 -5.05 -3.91 -21.18
CA LEU A 167 -4.14 -2.77 -21.05
C LEU A 167 -2.69 -3.23 -20.78
N VAL A 168 -2.53 -4.28 -20.00
CA VAL A 168 -1.20 -4.89 -19.74
C VAL A 168 -0.64 -5.50 -21.01
N LEU A 169 -1.45 -6.23 -21.77
CA LEU A 169 -1.05 -6.81 -23.06
C LEU A 169 -0.60 -5.72 -24.04
N GLN A 170 -1.29 -4.58 -24.07
CA GLN A 170 -0.90 -3.43 -24.88
C GLN A 170 0.52 -2.96 -24.50
N VAL A 171 0.83 -2.86 -23.20
CA VAL A 171 2.17 -2.45 -22.74
C VAL A 171 3.25 -3.41 -23.26
N PHE A 172 3.04 -4.74 -23.16
CA PHE A 172 4.01 -5.72 -23.66
C PHE A 172 4.19 -5.64 -25.18
N ARG A 173 3.12 -5.40 -25.94
CA ARG A 173 3.21 -5.23 -27.39
C ARG A 173 4.03 -4.01 -27.82
N GLU A 174 3.93 -2.93 -27.04
CA GLU A 174 4.60 -1.66 -27.33
C GLU A 174 6.05 -1.60 -26.82
N GLN A 175 6.49 -2.54 -25.94
CA GLN A 175 7.86 -2.59 -25.42
C GLN A 175 8.69 -3.61 -26.18
N ASP A 176 9.91 -3.20 -26.60
CA ASP A 176 10.89 -4.07 -27.25
C ASP A 176 12.19 -4.20 -26.42
N ASP A 177 12.32 -3.43 -25.35
CA ASP A 177 13.48 -3.45 -24.47
C ASP A 177 13.37 -4.60 -23.46
N PRO A 178 14.27 -5.62 -23.48
CA PRO A 178 14.24 -6.75 -22.55
C PRO A 178 14.26 -6.32 -21.07
N GLN A 179 15.03 -5.28 -20.72
CA GLN A 179 15.09 -4.80 -19.33
C GLN A 179 13.73 -4.25 -18.86
N LYS A 180 13.00 -3.58 -19.75
CA LYS A 180 11.64 -3.10 -19.44
C LYS A 180 10.65 -4.25 -19.33
N ILE A 181 10.80 -5.30 -20.16
CA ILE A 181 9.96 -6.52 -20.08
C ILE A 181 10.13 -7.19 -18.72
N HIS A 182 11.36 -7.41 -18.24
CA HIS A 182 11.63 -7.95 -16.92
C HIS A 182 11.05 -7.05 -15.80
N ARG A 183 11.25 -5.74 -15.90
CA ARG A 183 10.68 -4.78 -14.93
C ARG A 183 9.15 -4.84 -14.88
N LEU A 184 8.49 -4.97 -16.03
CA LEU A 184 7.03 -5.13 -16.11
C LEU A 184 6.57 -6.40 -15.41
N MET A 185 7.23 -7.55 -15.67
CA MET A 185 6.90 -8.81 -15.01
C MET A 185 7.08 -8.71 -13.50
N SER A 186 8.15 -8.07 -13.03
CA SER A 186 8.38 -7.83 -11.60
C SER A 186 7.25 -6.99 -10.96
N VAL A 187 6.77 -5.94 -11.64
CA VAL A 187 5.64 -5.12 -11.18
C VAL A 187 4.34 -5.95 -11.12
N LEU A 188 4.12 -6.82 -12.11
CA LEU A 188 2.94 -7.69 -12.19
C LEU A 188 2.94 -8.81 -11.16
N HIS A 189 4.09 -9.14 -10.54
CA HIS A 189 4.14 -10.10 -9.45
C HIS A 189 3.18 -9.74 -8.30
N LEU A 190 2.90 -8.46 -8.10
CA LEU A 190 1.93 -7.96 -7.12
C LEU A 190 0.48 -8.20 -7.53
N ASN A 191 0.20 -8.46 -8.82
CA ASN A 191 -1.14 -8.71 -9.36
C ASN A 191 -1.13 -9.79 -10.45
N ARG A 192 -0.86 -11.03 -10.04
CA ARG A 192 -0.70 -12.19 -10.94
C ARG A 192 -1.90 -12.47 -11.85
N ARG A 193 -3.11 -11.98 -11.47
CA ARG A 193 -4.32 -12.15 -12.28
C ARG A 193 -4.27 -11.39 -13.62
N LEU A 194 -3.41 -10.40 -13.73
CA LEU A 194 -3.18 -9.66 -14.98
C LEU A 194 -2.25 -10.41 -15.95
N VAL A 195 -1.53 -11.41 -15.47
CA VAL A 195 -0.67 -12.26 -16.32
C VAL A 195 -1.52 -13.38 -16.87
N THR A 196 -2.25 -13.10 -17.95
CA THR A 196 -2.98 -14.09 -18.73
C THR A 196 -2.03 -14.86 -19.65
N GLU A 197 -2.49 -15.96 -20.27
CA GLU A 197 -1.73 -16.67 -21.30
C GLU A 197 -1.25 -15.75 -22.42
N GLU A 198 -2.11 -14.84 -22.90
CA GLU A 198 -1.77 -13.89 -23.96
C GLU A 198 -0.65 -12.93 -23.53
N VAL A 199 -0.70 -12.41 -22.30
CA VAL A 199 0.34 -11.56 -21.72
C VAL A 199 1.66 -12.35 -21.59
N ALA A 200 1.58 -13.58 -21.09
CA ALA A 200 2.73 -14.47 -20.96
C ALA A 200 3.37 -14.79 -22.32
N LEU A 201 2.57 -15.11 -23.33
CA LEU A 201 3.03 -15.36 -24.70
C LEU A 201 3.73 -14.14 -25.30
N GLU A 202 3.17 -12.96 -25.14
CA GLU A 202 3.79 -11.73 -25.65
C GLU A 202 5.11 -11.44 -24.92
N ALA A 203 5.16 -11.64 -23.61
CA ALA A 203 6.38 -11.46 -22.83
C ALA A 203 7.50 -12.41 -23.28
N VAL A 204 7.24 -13.72 -23.40
CA VAL A 204 8.26 -14.70 -23.81
C VAL A 204 8.70 -14.56 -25.28
N ARG A 205 7.84 -14.02 -26.17
CA ARG A 205 8.20 -13.69 -27.55
C ARG A 205 9.24 -12.57 -27.59
N LYS A 206 9.10 -11.59 -26.70
CA LYS A 206 10.02 -10.45 -26.58
C LYS A 206 11.32 -10.84 -25.88
N ASP A 207 11.22 -11.61 -24.82
CA ASP A 207 12.35 -12.14 -24.06
C ASP A 207 11.99 -13.48 -23.40
N ALA A 208 12.56 -14.58 -23.91
CA ALA A 208 12.33 -15.92 -23.39
C ALA A 208 12.75 -16.05 -21.91
N GLY A 209 13.75 -15.27 -21.47
CA GLY A 209 14.27 -15.27 -20.11
C GLY A 209 13.24 -14.87 -19.04
N VAL A 210 12.15 -14.17 -19.39
CA VAL A 210 11.11 -13.82 -18.41
C VAL A 210 10.25 -15.02 -17.97
N LEU A 211 10.43 -16.20 -18.56
CA LEU A 211 9.65 -17.39 -18.21
C LEU A 211 9.68 -17.70 -16.71
N TYR A 212 10.83 -17.51 -16.04
CA TYR A 212 10.95 -17.76 -14.61
C TYR A 212 10.17 -16.77 -13.72
N ASP A 213 9.81 -15.59 -14.25
CA ASP A 213 8.99 -14.59 -13.56
C ASP A 213 7.48 -14.81 -13.79
N ILE A 214 7.11 -15.64 -14.75
CA ILE A 214 5.71 -15.90 -15.10
C ILE A 214 5.07 -16.81 -14.03
N PRO A 215 3.86 -16.48 -13.52
CA PRO A 215 3.14 -17.36 -12.61
C PRO A 215 2.86 -18.71 -13.28
N GLN A 216 3.02 -19.83 -12.54
CA GLN A 216 2.75 -21.18 -13.03
C GLN A 216 1.37 -21.32 -13.66
N THR A 217 0.38 -20.61 -13.16
CA THR A 217 -1.00 -20.62 -13.68
C THR A 217 -1.14 -20.04 -15.10
N ALA A 218 -0.13 -19.29 -15.57
CA ALA A 218 -0.09 -18.70 -16.91
C ALA A 218 0.92 -19.43 -17.84
N ILE A 219 1.68 -20.39 -17.32
CA ILE A 219 2.59 -21.22 -18.13
C ILE A 219 1.79 -22.36 -18.73
N THR A 220 1.28 -22.13 -19.94
CA THR A 220 0.65 -23.18 -20.74
C THR A 220 1.69 -23.91 -21.61
N PRO A 221 1.36 -25.09 -22.20
CA PRO A 221 2.26 -25.75 -23.14
C PRO A 221 2.73 -24.84 -24.29
N LEU A 222 1.87 -23.92 -24.73
CA LEU A 222 2.19 -22.97 -25.80
C LEU A 222 3.19 -21.92 -25.34
N VAL A 223 3.04 -21.39 -24.10
CA VAL A 223 3.99 -20.45 -23.48
C VAL A 223 5.35 -21.12 -23.31
N ALA A 224 5.37 -22.33 -22.78
CA ALA A 224 6.57 -23.15 -22.56
C ALA A 224 7.30 -23.42 -23.88
N ASP A 225 6.62 -23.95 -24.90
CA ASP A 225 7.19 -24.21 -26.23
C ASP A 225 7.77 -22.92 -26.87
N THR A 226 7.04 -21.82 -26.76
CA THR A 226 7.49 -20.51 -27.29
C THR A 226 8.77 -20.05 -26.60
N ALA A 227 8.86 -20.16 -25.27
CA ALA A 227 10.04 -19.78 -24.51
C ALA A 227 11.26 -20.66 -24.87
N VAL A 228 11.07 -22.00 -24.93
CA VAL A 228 12.16 -22.95 -25.28
C VAL A 228 12.63 -22.75 -26.70
N ARG A 229 11.78 -22.42 -27.67
CA ARG A 229 12.19 -22.05 -29.04
C ARG A 229 13.00 -20.77 -29.09
N GLY A 230 12.66 -19.79 -28.23
CA GLY A 230 13.39 -18.53 -28.11
C GLY A 230 14.76 -18.69 -27.46
N ASP A 231 14.82 -19.49 -26.38
CA ASP A 231 16.05 -19.86 -25.67
C ASP A 231 15.96 -21.31 -25.16
N PRO A 232 16.68 -22.27 -25.74
CA PRO A 232 16.66 -23.68 -25.32
C PRO A 232 17.00 -23.93 -23.85
N ARG A 233 17.71 -23.01 -23.18
CA ARG A 233 18.02 -23.10 -21.74
C ARG A 233 16.76 -23.00 -20.86
N MET A 234 15.67 -22.48 -21.40
CA MET A 234 14.41 -22.34 -20.67
C MET A 234 13.74 -23.69 -20.38
N ILE A 235 14.17 -24.79 -21.00
CA ILE A 235 13.62 -26.13 -20.74
C ILE A 235 13.70 -26.56 -19.26
N GLN A 236 14.65 -26.01 -18.52
CA GLN A 236 14.79 -26.29 -17.08
C GLN A 236 13.66 -25.66 -16.21
N TRP A 237 12.87 -24.77 -16.79
CA TRP A 237 11.82 -24.01 -16.08
C TRP A 237 10.38 -24.40 -16.52
N VAL A 238 10.23 -25.43 -17.36
CA VAL A 238 8.98 -25.92 -17.95
C VAL A 238 8.45 -27.15 -17.25
#